data_52178a026fd12d27c43dc73078f04b31
#
_entry.id   52178a026fd12d27c43dc73078f04b31
#
_cell.length_a   1.000
_cell.length_b   1.000
_cell.length_c   1.000
_cell.angle_alpha   90.00
_cell.angle_beta   90.00
_cell.angle_gamma   90.00
#
_symmetry.space_group_name_H-M   'P 1'
#
loop_
_entity.id
_entity.type
_entity.pdbx_description
1 polymer ?
#
loop_
_entity_poly.entity_id
_entity_poly.type
_entity_poly.pdbx_seq_one_letter_code
_entity_poly.pdbx_strand_id
1 'polypeptide(L)' 'MLIKMVEKQILKLSKLCEHWAAHNNSHKESYVKWRDVAREVLNLPTVVEKLNKAIEMMDKSTEYLLSAKKELDL' A
#
# COMPACT_ATOMS: atom_id res chain seq x y z
N MET A 1 -27.75 -19.19 -6.76
CA MET A 1 -27.35 -18.07 -7.62
C MET A 1 -26.78 -16.90 -6.85
N LEU A 2 -27.46 -16.42 -5.81
CA LEU A 2 -26.92 -15.36 -4.95
C LEU A 2 -25.60 -15.75 -4.29
N ILE A 3 -25.47 -17.00 -3.86
CA ILE A 3 -24.25 -17.53 -3.21
C ILE A 3 -23.06 -17.45 -4.16
N LYS A 4 -23.23 -17.84 -5.44
CA LYS A 4 -22.16 -17.77 -6.44
C LYS A 4 -21.74 -16.33 -6.74
N MET A 5 -22.69 -15.40 -6.78
CA MET A 5 -22.36 -13.99 -6.96
C MET A 5 -21.59 -13.43 -5.77
N VAL A 6 -22.00 -13.80 -4.56
CA VAL A 6 -21.29 -13.39 -3.34
C VAL A 6 -19.87 -13.96 -3.33
N GLU A 7 -19.71 -15.23 -3.66
CA GLU A 7 -18.38 -15.88 -3.73
C GLU A 7 -17.49 -15.21 -4.77
N LYS A 8 -18.03 -14.87 -5.95
CA LYS A 8 -17.28 -14.15 -6.98
C LYS A 8 -16.84 -12.78 -6.50
N GLN A 9 -17.69 -12.06 -5.80
CA GLN A 9 -17.36 -10.74 -5.29
C GLN A 9 -16.30 -10.81 -4.18
N ILE A 10 -16.38 -11.82 -3.32
CA ILE A 10 -15.37 -12.05 -2.28
C ILE A 10 -14.01 -12.33 -2.92
N LEU A 11 -14.00 -13.23 -3.92
CA LEU A 11 -12.75 -13.56 -4.62
C LEU A 11 -12.17 -12.34 -5.34
N LYS A 12 -13.03 -11.57 -5.99
CA LYS A 12 -12.60 -10.35 -6.68
C LYS A 12 -12.01 -9.34 -5.69
N LEU A 13 -12.66 -9.12 -4.56
CA LEU A 13 -12.18 -8.19 -3.55
C LEU A 13 -10.84 -8.67 -2.96
N SER A 14 -10.70 -9.96 -2.71
CA SER A 14 -9.44 -10.54 -2.24
C SER A 14 -8.29 -10.23 -3.21
N LYS A 15 -8.51 -10.43 -4.50
CA LYS A 15 -7.51 -10.12 -5.53
C LYS A 15 -7.24 -8.63 -5.64
N LEU A 16 -8.25 -7.80 -5.46
CA LEU A 16 -8.07 -6.34 -5.46
C LEU A 16 -7.22 -5.89 -4.27
N CYS A 17 -7.45 -6.44 -3.09
CA CYS A 17 -6.64 -6.13 -1.91
C CYS A 17 -5.17 -6.47 -2.15
N GLU A 18 -4.90 -7.62 -2.74
CA GLU A 18 -3.55 -8.04 -3.11
C GLU A 18 -2.92 -7.07 -4.12
N HIS A 19 -3.67 -6.72 -5.16
CA HIS A 19 -3.23 -5.79 -6.18
C HIS A 19 -2.92 -4.40 -5.60
N TRP A 20 -3.82 -3.88 -4.76
CA TRP A 20 -3.62 -2.57 -4.14
C TRP A 20 -2.43 -2.57 -3.18
N ALA A 21 -2.20 -3.65 -2.45
CA ALA A 21 -1.04 -3.79 -1.58
C ALA A 21 0.26 -3.77 -2.39
N ALA A 22 0.30 -4.47 -3.51
CA ALA A 22 1.46 -4.47 -4.41
C ALA A 22 1.68 -3.08 -5.01
N HIS A 23 0.60 -2.38 -5.38
CA HIS A 23 0.66 -1.03 -5.92
C HIS A 23 1.20 -0.04 -4.88
N ASN A 24 0.74 -0.15 -3.64
CA ASN A 24 1.27 0.65 -2.53
C ASN A 24 2.77 0.47 -2.37
N ASN A 25 3.24 -0.77 -2.49
CA ASN A 25 4.66 -1.08 -2.35
C ASN A 25 5.49 -0.42 -3.46
N SER A 26 4.96 -0.39 -4.68
CA SER A 26 5.59 0.28 -5.80
C SER A 26 5.73 1.79 -5.55
N HIS A 27 4.67 2.43 -5.06
CA HIS A 27 4.70 3.85 -4.68
C HIS A 27 5.67 4.10 -3.52
N LYS A 28 5.70 3.21 -2.54
CA LYS A 28 6.62 3.32 -1.41
C LYS A 28 8.07 3.35 -1.89
N GLU A 29 8.44 2.50 -2.84
CA GLU A 29 9.79 2.49 -3.40
C GLU A 29 10.15 3.84 -4.02
N SER A 30 9.22 4.46 -4.72
CA SER A 30 9.43 5.80 -5.29
C SER A 30 9.60 6.86 -4.20
N TYR A 31 8.81 6.80 -3.14
CA TYR A 31 8.91 7.73 -2.02
C TYR A 31 10.26 7.60 -1.31
N VAL A 32 10.74 6.38 -1.12
CA VAL A 32 12.05 6.12 -0.49
C VAL A 32 13.17 6.71 -1.35
N LYS A 33 13.12 6.49 -2.64
CA LYS A 33 14.10 7.03 -3.59
C LYS A 33 14.17 8.56 -3.51
N TRP A 34 13.02 9.21 -3.59
CA TRP A 34 12.98 10.68 -3.60
C TRP A 34 13.25 11.28 -2.22
N ARG A 35 12.93 10.56 -1.14
CA ARG A 35 13.34 10.96 0.21
C ARG A 35 14.86 11.01 0.30
N ASP A 36 15.54 10.01 -0.23
CA ASP A 36 17.01 9.95 -0.19
C ASP A 36 17.60 11.07 -1.04
N VAL A 37 17.03 11.37 -2.21
CA VAL A 37 17.43 12.52 -3.03
C VAL A 37 17.22 13.83 -2.26
N ALA A 38 16.09 13.98 -1.60
CA ALA A 38 15.79 15.18 -0.82
C ALA A 38 16.78 15.36 0.33
N ARG A 39 17.24 14.27 0.94
CA ARG A 39 18.22 14.31 2.04
C ARG A 39 19.63 14.60 1.54
N GLU A 40 20.09 13.82 0.57
CA GLU A 40 21.50 13.77 0.18
C GLU A 40 21.88 14.78 -0.88
N VAL A 41 20.97 15.09 -1.79
CA VAL A 41 21.24 15.98 -2.93
C VAL A 41 20.65 17.37 -2.71
N LEU A 42 19.38 17.43 -2.30
CA LEU A 42 18.66 18.70 -2.20
C LEU A 42 18.77 19.34 -0.83
N ASN A 43 19.14 18.57 0.19
CA ASN A 43 19.26 19.04 1.57
C ASN A 43 17.99 19.75 2.05
N LEU A 44 16.86 19.07 1.95
CA LEU A 44 15.54 19.58 2.33
C LEU A 44 14.97 18.77 3.50
N PRO A 45 15.41 19.05 4.76
CA PRO A 45 15.02 18.19 5.90
C PRO A 45 13.52 18.13 6.17
N THR A 46 12.80 19.21 5.93
CA THR A 46 11.33 19.23 6.11
C THR A 46 10.64 18.34 5.10
N VAL A 47 11.12 18.33 3.86
CA VAL A 47 10.60 17.44 2.82
C VAL A 47 10.89 15.97 3.16
N VAL A 48 12.10 15.69 3.65
CA VAL A 48 12.49 14.34 4.12
C VAL A 48 11.51 13.86 5.18
N GLU A 49 11.20 14.71 6.15
CA GLU A 49 10.28 14.38 7.25
C GLU A 49 8.89 14.03 6.72
N LYS A 50 8.38 14.82 5.77
CA LYS A 50 7.06 14.58 5.17
C LYS A 50 7.04 13.30 4.33
N LEU A 51 8.10 13.02 3.59
CA LEU A 51 8.22 11.78 2.81
C LEU A 51 8.33 10.56 3.72
N ASN A 52 9.03 10.67 4.85
CA ASN A 52 9.06 9.60 5.85
C ASN A 52 7.67 9.28 6.37
N LYS A 53 6.86 10.31 6.59
CA LYS A 53 5.47 10.12 7.03
C LYS A 53 4.63 9.43 5.96
N ALA A 54 4.80 9.82 4.70
CA ALA A 54 4.10 9.19 3.57
C ALA A 54 4.47 7.69 3.47
N ILE A 55 5.74 7.36 3.64
CA ILE A 55 6.23 5.98 3.64
C ILE A 55 5.55 5.17 4.76
N GLU A 56 5.52 5.74 5.96
CA GLU A 56 4.89 5.11 7.12
C GLU A 56 3.39 4.83 6.87
N MET A 57 2.68 5.81 6.31
CA MET A 57 1.26 5.65 6.00
C MET A 57 1.03 4.61 4.90
N MET A 58 1.93 4.54 3.93
CA MET A 58 1.85 3.54 2.86
C MET A 58 2.04 2.13 3.41
N ASP A 59 2.97 1.94 4.36
CA ASP A 59 3.17 0.66 5.03
C ASP A 59 1.92 0.24 5.81
N LYS A 60 1.31 1.16 6.51
CA LYS A 60 0.09 0.88 7.27
C LYS A 60 -1.07 0.52 6.34
N SER A 61 -1.21 1.24 5.24
CA SER A 61 -2.24 0.93 4.23
C SER A 61 -2.06 -0.49 3.70
N THR A 62 -0.83 -0.87 3.38
CA THR A 62 -0.51 -2.22 2.89
C THR A 62 -0.87 -3.28 3.93
N GLU A 63 -0.53 -3.05 5.20
CA GLU A 63 -0.87 -3.97 6.29
C GLU A 63 -2.38 -4.19 6.39
N TYR A 64 -3.16 -3.12 6.33
CA TYR A 64 -4.61 -3.21 6.40
C TYR A 64 -5.20 -3.92 5.18
N LEU A 65 -4.68 -3.67 3.99
CA LEU A 65 -5.14 -4.34 2.77
C LEU A 65 -4.88 -5.85 2.84
N LEU A 66 -3.71 -6.25 3.30
CA LEU A 66 -3.37 -7.67 3.45
C LEU A 66 -4.15 -8.31 4.59
N SER A 67 -4.43 -7.58 5.65
CA SER A 67 -5.28 -8.03 6.73
C SER A 67 -6.73 -8.25 6.26
N ALA A 68 -7.24 -7.32 5.45
CA ALA A 68 -8.58 -7.46 4.84
C ALA A 68 -8.63 -8.69 3.94
N LYS A 69 -7.59 -8.89 3.12
CA LYS A 69 -7.49 -10.08 2.26
C LYS A 69 -7.57 -11.36 3.09
N LYS A 70 -6.85 -11.41 4.19
CA LYS A 70 -6.82 -12.57 5.08
C LYS A 70 -8.21 -12.88 5.63
N GLU A 71 -8.99 -11.87 5.95
CA GLU A 71 -10.37 -12.06 6.42
C GLU A 71 -11.28 -12.61 5.32
N LEU A 72 -10.95 -12.35 4.04
CA LEU A 72 -11.72 -12.83 2.90
C LEU A 72 -11.34 -14.25 2.49
N ASP A 73 -10.16 -14.71 2.83
CA ASP A 73 -9.57 -15.99 2.39
C ASP A 73 -9.84 -17.10 3.39
N LEU A 74 -11.01 -17.18 3.93
CA LEU A 74 -11.39 -18.21 4.93
C LEU A 74 -11.52 -19.61 4.31
#